data_7b15e7bb94627c6137abe73a64b3a529
#
_entry.id   7b15e7bb94627c6137abe73a64b3a529
#
_cell.length_a   1.000
_cell.length_b   1.000
_cell.length_c   1.000
_cell.angle_alpha   90.00
_cell.angle_beta   90.00
_cell.angle_gamma   90.00
#
_symmetry.space_group_name_H-M   'P 1'
#
loop_
_entity.id
_entity.type
_entity.pdbx_description
1 polymer ?
#
loop_
_entity_poly.entity_id
_entity_poly.type
_entity_poly.pdbx_seq_one_letter_code
_entity_poly.pdbx_strand_id
1 'polypeptide(L)'
;DGLETLKILKKINPLIIVIMITKTEDEWLMNEAITEQVEQFLIKPVNPSQIFMACKQALENLKLRRDKLTGDYLKEFRKIESKLSLNLDLIDWWNLYNDLTDWQIKFDEFKDTGMSEILNDQIMSCNKEFSFFIEKNYLKWVNSKKRPILSNDIVKSYMSSRIEKNEKVCLIVVDCMRLDHLKVLIPYIEPLFDVEINHALSLLPTATAYSRNAIFSGLFPDEMVRKYPKQKYDMKNDSSSLNKYESQFFEEQLIRSGFKDKSIHYHKIWAVEEGNKFASR
;
A
#
# COMPACT_ATOMS: atom_id res chain seq x y z
N ASP A 1 12.41 -30.78 -10.41
CA ASP A 1 13.79 -30.59 -10.91
C ASP A 1 14.44 -29.34 -10.31
N GLY A 2 15.71 -29.03 -10.70
CA GLY A 2 16.44 -27.89 -10.14
C GLY A 2 15.81 -26.53 -10.43
N LEU A 3 15.23 -26.34 -11.63
CA LEU A 3 14.54 -25.13 -12.02
C LEU A 3 13.24 -24.93 -11.22
N GLU A 4 12.47 -25.97 -11.04
CA GLU A 4 11.26 -25.93 -10.24
C GLU A 4 11.58 -25.57 -8.78
N THR A 5 12.64 -26.17 -8.23
CA THR A 5 13.15 -25.83 -6.90
C THR A 5 13.58 -24.34 -6.84
N LEU A 6 14.30 -23.84 -7.84
CA LEU A 6 14.68 -22.43 -7.96
C LEU A 6 13.45 -21.50 -7.90
N LYS A 7 12.42 -21.79 -8.72
CA LYS A 7 11.16 -21.03 -8.75
C LYS A 7 10.47 -20.99 -7.38
N ILE A 8 10.43 -22.13 -6.68
CA ILE A 8 9.85 -22.20 -5.33
C ILE A 8 10.67 -21.38 -4.33
N LEU A 9 11.99 -21.54 -4.35
CA LEU A 9 12.89 -20.80 -3.45
C LEU A 9 12.77 -19.28 -3.66
N LYS A 10 12.75 -18.84 -4.91
CA LYS A 10 12.58 -17.41 -5.25
C LYS A 10 11.20 -16.86 -4.88
N LYS A 11 10.14 -17.67 -4.92
CA LYS A 11 8.81 -17.28 -4.40
C LYS A 11 8.82 -17.09 -2.88
N ILE A 12 9.55 -17.94 -2.14
CA ILE A 12 9.63 -17.85 -0.67
C ILE A 12 10.52 -16.68 -0.25
N ASN A 13 11.64 -16.50 -0.94
CA ASN A 13 12.58 -15.42 -0.68
C ASN A 13 13.23 -14.97 -2.00
N PRO A 14 12.78 -13.86 -2.60
CA PRO A 14 13.32 -13.34 -3.86
C PRO A 14 14.82 -13.03 -3.83
N LEU A 15 15.36 -12.69 -2.64
CA LEU A 15 16.77 -12.34 -2.46
C LEU A 15 17.68 -13.53 -2.16
N ILE A 16 17.12 -14.74 -2.08
CA ILE A 16 17.96 -15.94 -1.84
C ILE A 16 18.98 -16.07 -2.97
N ILE A 17 20.25 -16.21 -2.59
CA ILE A 17 21.32 -16.51 -3.54
C ILE A 17 21.24 -17.99 -3.91
N VAL A 18 21.10 -18.26 -5.20
CA VAL A 18 21.07 -19.63 -5.71
C VAL A 18 22.18 -19.80 -6.74
N ILE A 19 23.00 -20.82 -6.51
CA ILE A 19 24.03 -21.29 -7.46
C ILE A 19 23.53 -22.62 -7.99
N MET A 20 23.25 -22.68 -9.31
CA MET A 20 22.78 -23.90 -9.95
C MET A 20 23.95 -24.72 -10.46
N ILE A 21 23.96 -26.04 -10.19
CA ILE A 21 24.98 -26.98 -10.66
C ILE A 21 24.30 -28.09 -11.46
N THR A 22 24.61 -28.21 -12.75
CA THR A 22 23.99 -29.17 -13.67
C THR A 22 25.02 -29.99 -14.46
N LYS A 23 24.57 -31.09 -15.09
CA LYS A 23 25.35 -31.84 -16.06
C LYS A 23 25.16 -31.39 -17.50
N THR A 24 24.12 -30.60 -17.76
CA THR A 24 23.68 -30.26 -19.11
C THR A 24 24.17 -28.87 -19.48
N GLU A 25 24.78 -28.73 -20.66
CA GLU A 25 25.14 -27.44 -21.30
C GLU A 25 24.00 -26.95 -22.19
N ASP A 26 22.75 -27.21 -21.81
CA ASP A 26 21.58 -26.85 -22.59
C ASP A 26 21.35 -25.34 -22.50
N GLU A 27 21.47 -24.67 -23.61
CA GLU A 27 21.32 -23.20 -23.71
C GLU A 27 19.92 -22.75 -23.22
N TRP A 28 18.89 -23.55 -23.47
CA TRP A 28 17.53 -23.25 -22.98
C TRP A 28 17.49 -23.26 -21.46
N LEU A 29 18.08 -24.25 -20.81
CA LEU A 29 18.14 -24.38 -19.36
C LEU A 29 18.92 -23.22 -18.72
N MET A 30 20.01 -22.80 -19.35
CA MET A 30 20.79 -21.63 -18.90
C MET A 30 19.98 -20.34 -19.01
N ASN A 31 19.30 -20.13 -20.12
CA ASN A 31 18.47 -18.93 -20.32
C ASN A 31 17.29 -18.88 -19.34
N GLU A 32 16.64 -20.01 -19.07
CA GLU A 32 15.57 -20.08 -18.10
C GLU A 32 16.08 -19.82 -16.67
N ALA A 33 17.22 -20.39 -16.30
CA ALA A 33 17.86 -20.14 -14.99
C ALA A 33 18.25 -18.66 -14.80
N ILE A 34 18.74 -18.01 -15.85
CA ILE A 34 19.05 -16.57 -15.84
C ILE A 34 17.77 -15.75 -15.67
N THR A 35 16.70 -16.11 -16.37
CA THR A 35 15.39 -15.46 -16.24
C THR A 35 14.85 -15.57 -14.82
N GLU A 36 15.03 -16.71 -14.17
CA GLU A 36 14.68 -16.98 -12.79
C GLU A 36 15.70 -16.44 -11.77
N GLN A 37 16.61 -15.55 -12.21
CA GLN A 37 17.58 -14.85 -11.37
C GLN A 37 18.52 -15.77 -10.55
N VAL A 38 19.02 -16.82 -11.18
CA VAL A 38 20.15 -17.60 -10.62
C VAL A 38 21.40 -16.70 -10.58
N GLU A 39 22.17 -16.72 -9.47
CA GLU A 39 23.35 -15.87 -9.32
C GLU A 39 24.55 -16.45 -10.10
N GLN A 40 24.68 -17.77 -10.13
CA GLN A 40 25.76 -18.49 -10.81
C GLN A 40 25.26 -19.83 -11.35
N PHE A 41 25.82 -20.23 -12.49
CA PHE A 41 25.55 -21.50 -13.14
C PHE A 41 26.87 -22.27 -13.33
N LEU A 42 26.95 -23.49 -12.79
CA LEU A 42 28.16 -24.33 -12.88
C LEU A 42 27.85 -25.65 -13.56
N ILE A 43 28.75 -26.12 -14.40
CA ILE A 43 28.61 -27.37 -15.17
C ILE A 43 29.45 -28.49 -14.51
N LYS A 44 28.84 -29.65 -14.28
CA LYS A 44 29.53 -30.82 -13.75
C LYS A 44 30.47 -31.44 -14.81
N PRO A 45 31.68 -31.83 -14.43
CA PRO A 45 32.22 -31.97 -13.08
C PRO A 45 32.70 -30.64 -12.50
N VAL A 46 32.32 -30.33 -11.26
CA VAL A 46 32.70 -29.09 -10.57
C VAL A 46 33.80 -29.40 -9.55
N ASN A 47 34.86 -28.62 -9.57
CA ASN A 47 35.87 -28.72 -8.54
C ASN A 47 35.61 -27.78 -7.36
N PRO A 48 36.19 -28.05 -6.17
CA PRO A 48 35.98 -27.21 -4.99
C PRO A 48 36.32 -25.72 -5.20
N SER A 49 37.34 -25.42 -6.01
CA SER A 49 37.74 -24.03 -6.30
C SER A 49 36.68 -23.26 -7.08
N GLN A 50 35.98 -23.90 -8.01
CA GLN A 50 34.87 -23.29 -8.77
C GLN A 50 33.71 -22.97 -7.83
N ILE A 51 33.36 -23.88 -6.92
CA ILE A 51 32.28 -23.63 -5.93
C ILE A 51 32.70 -22.46 -5.03
N PHE A 52 33.92 -22.48 -4.52
CA PHE A 52 34.44 -21.41 -3.65
C PHE A 52 34.37 -20.02 -4.38
N MET A 53 34.83 -19.96 -5.62
CA MET A 53 34.82 -18.74 -6.41
C MET A 53 33.39 -18.25 -6.70
N ALA A 54 32.47 -19.16 -7.03
CA ALA A 54 31.06 -18.81 -7.24
C ALA A 54 30.40 -18.26 -5.96
N CYS A 55 30.64 -18.90 -4.84
CA CYS A 55 30.14 -18.40 -3.55
C CYS A 55 30.73 -17.02 -3.20
N LYS A 56 32.04 -16.85 -3.37
CA LYS A 56 32.71 -15.58 -3.10
C LYS A 56 32.14 -14.47 -3.97
N GLN A 57 32.02 -14.70 -5.27
CA GLN A 57 31.48 -13.73 -6.20
C GLN A 57 30.03 -13.38 -5.89
N ALA A 58 29.19 -14.36 -5.55
CA ALA A 58 27.80 -14.14 -5.16
C ALA A 58 27.67 -13.27 -3.89
N LEU A 59 28.53 -13.50 -2.89
CA LEU A 59 28.57 -12.70 -1.67
C LEU A 59 29.09 -11.26 -1.92
N GLU A 60 30.10 -11.11 -2.79
CA GLU A 60 30.61 -9.80 -3.19
C GLU A 60 29.54 -9.00 -3.96
N ASN A 61 28.82 -9.63 -4.88
CA ASN A 61 27.72 -9.01 -5.60
C ASN A 61 26.61 -8.54 -4.65
N LEU A 62 26.24 -9.36 -3.67
CA LEU A 62 25.26 -8.98 -2.66
C LEU A 62 25.70 -7.74 -1.86
N LYS A 63 26.97 -7.72 -1.45
CA LYS A 63 27.56 -6.57 -0.75
C LYS A 63 27.51 -5.31 -1.62
N LEU A 64 27.92 -5.40 -2.88
CA LEU A 64 27.91 -4.28 -3.82
C LEU A 64 26.48 -3.75 -4.05
N ARG A 65 25.48 -4.62 -4.16
CA ARG A 65 24.06 -4.21 -4.27
C ARG A 65 23.61 -3.45 -3.02
N ARG A 66 24.00 -3.92 -1.81
CA ARG A 66 23.68 -3.25 -0.54
C ARG A 66 24.37 -1.90 -0.44
N ASP A 67 25.67 -1.83 -0.73
CA ASP A 67 26.45 -0.59 -0.67
C ASP A 67 25.88 0.46 -1.67
N LYS A 68 25.47 0.02 -2.85
CA LYS A 68 24.79 0.87 -3.83
C LYS A 68 23.45 1.38 -3.30
N LEU A 69 22.61 0.51 -2.76
CA LEU A 69 21.32 0.87 -2.18
C LEU A 69 21.47 1.93 -1.09
N THR A 70 22.44 1.71 -0.18
CA THR A 70 22.78 2.67 0.88
C THR A 70 23.22 4.01 0.30
N GLY A 71 24.11 4.00 -0.70
CA GLY A 71 24.61 5.22 -1.36
C GLY A 71 23.49 6.01 -2.07
N ASP A 72 22.56 5.30 -2.72
CA ASP A 72 21.42 5.93 -3.40
C ASP A 72 20.43 6.50 -2.38
N TYR A 73 20.16 5.81 -1.28
CA TYR A 73 19.33 6.36 -0.21
C TYR A 73 19.93 7.60 0.45
N LEU A 74 21.24 7.62 0.71
CA LEU A 74 21.89 8.80 1.31
C LEU A 74 21.79 10.04 0.41
N LYS A 75 21.75 9.88 -0.91
CA LYS A 75 21.47 10.98 -1.85
C LYS A 75 20.02 11.45 -1.70
N GLU A 76 19.07 10.50 -1.67
CA GLU A 76 17.65 10.83 -1.53
C GLU A 76 17.35 11.43 -0.14
N PHE A 77 17.99 10.92 0.92
CA PHE A 77 17.92 11.48 2.26
C PHE A 77 18.21 13.00 2.26
N ARG A 78 19.33 13.40 1.66
CA ARG A 78 19.71 14.83 1.57
C ARG A 78 18.72 15.65 0.75
N LYS A 79 18.17 15.06 -0.30
CA LYS A 79 17.16 15.70 -1.15
C LYS A 79 15.85 15.91 -0.38
N ILE A 80 15.42 14.93 0.40
CA ILE A 80 14.25 15.03 1.27
C ILE A 80 14.47 16.13 2.32
N GLU A 81 15.61 16.13 3.04
CA GLU A 81 15.93 17.16 4.01
C GLU A 81 15.92 18.58 3.40
N SER A 82 16.46 18.71 2.18
CA SER A 82 16.40 20.01 1.48
C SER A 82 14.98 20.41 1.08
N LYS A 83 14.11 19.45 0.69
CA LYS A 83 12.71 19.72 0.39
C LYS A 83 11.93 20.17 1.63
N LEU A 84 12.17 19.57 2.80
CA LEU A 84 11.48 19.94 4.04
C LEU A 84 11.74 21.40 4.47
N SER A 85 12.84 22.00 4.02
CA SER A 85 13.12 23.43 4.25
C SER A 85 12.30 24.36 3.35
N LEU A 86 11.57 23.84 2.35
CA LEU A 86 10.73 24.56 1.43
C LEU A 86 9.26 24.58 1.91
N ASN A 87 8.46 25.46 1.31
CA ASN A 87 7.03 25.46 1.58
C ASN A 87 6.32 24.42 0.68
N LEU A 88 6.25 23.18 1.13
CA LEU A 88 5.65 22.08 0.39
C LEU A 88 4.13 22.26 0.27
N ASP A 89 3.58 21.94 -0.92
CA ASP A 89 2.15 21.80 -1.11
C ASP A 89 1.69 20.35 -0.84
N LEU A 90 0.40 20.06 -1.00
CA LEU A 90 -0.15 18.75 -0.73
C LEU A 90 0.36 17.68 -1.72
N ILE A 91 0.61 18.06 -2.96
CA ILE A 91 1.14 17.15 -4.00
C ILE A 91 2.58 16.77 -3.66
N ASP A 92 3.37 17.73 -3.20
CA ASP A 92 4.73 17.49 -2.73
C ASP A 92 4.76 16.50 -1.56
N TRP A 93 3.83 16.64 -0.60
CA TRP A 93 3.69 15.72 0.52
C TRP A 93 3.29 14.30 0.08
N TRP A 94 2.41 14.15 -0.89
CA TRP A 94 2.08 12.83 -1.44
C TRP A 94 3.26 12.17 -2.14
N ASN A 95 4.00 12.94 -2.95
CA ASN A 95 5.21 12.44 -3.61
C ASN A 95 6.25 12.02 -2.58
N LEU A 96 6.48 12.84 -1.55
CA LEU A 96 7.41 12.53 -0.47
C LEU A 96 7.01 11.24 0.28
N TYR A 97 5.74 11.07 0.59
CA TYR A 97 5.24 9.85 1.23
C TYR A 97 5.43 8.61 0.34
N ASN A 98 5.20 8.74 -0.96
CA ASN A 98 5.46 7.67 -1.91
C ASN A 98 6.95 7.30 -1.96
N ASP A 99 7.84 8.29 -2.04
CA ASP A 99 9.29 8.09 -2.08
C ASP A 99 9.78 7.37 -0.81
N LEU A 100 9.35 7.82 0.37
CA LEU A 100 9.68 7.18 1.65
C LEU A 100 9.18 5.73 1.74
N THR A 101 7.98 5.48 1.23
CA THR A 101 7.40 4.13 1.20
C THR A 101 8.18 3.19 0.29
N ASP A 102 8.65 3.67 -0.86
CA ASP A 102 9.50 2.88 -1.76
C ASP A 102 10.84 2.49 -1.11
N TRP A 103 11.43 3.40 -0.34
CA TRP A 103 12.64 3.09 0.42
C TRP A 103 12.38 2.09 1.55
N GLN A 104 11.23 2.18 2.23
CA GLN A 104 10.84 1.21 3.25
C GLN A 104 10.75 -0.19 2.66
N ILE A 105 10.06 -0.37 1.53
CA ILE A 105 9.96 -1.67 0.84
C ILE A 105 11.35 -2.20 0.47
N LYS A 106 12.21 -1.37 -0.11
CA LYS A 106 13.58 -1.78 -0.49
C LYS A 106 14.41 -2.25 0.69
N PHE A 107 14.36 -1.54 1.83
CA PHE A 107 15.12 -1.95 3.02
C PHE A 107 14.55 -3.19 3.69
N ASP A 108 13.24 -3.37 3.68
CA ASP A 108 12.59 -4.59 4.16
C ASP A 108 12.99 -5.81 3.31
N GLU A 109 13.08 -5.67 1.98
CA GLU A 109 13.56 -6.71 1.09
C GLU A 109 15.01 -7.11 1.40
N PHE A 110 15.90 -6.15 1.60
CA PHE A 110 17.32 -6.39 1.93
C PHE A 110 17.55 -6.75 3.40
N LYS A 111 16.53 -6.67 4.26
CA LYS A 111 16.62 -6.88 5.71
C LYS A 111 17.73 -6.04 6.35
N ASP A 112 17.87 -4.80 5.88
CA ASP A 112 18.87 -3.86 6.37
C ASP A 112 18.33 -3.06 7.55
N THR A 113 18.52 -3.58 8.75
CA THR A 113 17.99 -2.96 9.98
C THR A 113 18.58 -1.58 10.25
N GLY A 114 19.87 -1.36 9.95
CA GLY A 114 20.52 -0.06 10.17
C GLY A 114 19.96 1.04 9.28
N MET A 115 19.75 0.77 7.99
CA MET A 115 19.16 1.74 7.08
C MET A 115 17.66 1.94 7.37
N SER A 116 16.97 0.90 7.80
CA SER A 116 15.55 0.99 8.23
C SER A 116 15.39 1.92 9.45
N GLU A 117 16.32 1.91 10.41
CA GLU A 117 16.31 2.84 11.55
C GLU A 117 16.49 4.29 11.09
N ILE A 118 17.47 4.57 10.23
CA ILE A 118 17.69 5.91 9.68
C ILE A 118 16.48 6.40 8.88
N LEU A 119 15.87 5.52 8.08
CA LEU A 119 14.64 5.85 7.34
C LEU A 119 13.48 6.16 8.30
N ASN A 120 13.32 5.39 9.38
CA ASN A 120 12.28 5.64 10.37
C ASN A 120 12.45 7.00 11.06
N ASP A 121 13.67 7.39 11.41
CA ASP A 121 13.97 8.71 11.97
C ASP A 121 13.60 9.82 10.96
N GLN A 122 13.91 9.63 9.68
CA GLN A 122 13.52 10.56 8.63
C GLN A 122 12.00 10.65 8.47
N ILE A 123 11.29 9.51 8.48
CA ILE A 123 9.82 9.46 8.45
C ILE A 123 9.23 10.22 9.66
N MET A 124 9.79 10.05 10.85
CA MET A 124 9.35 10.80 12.04
C MET A 124 9.55 12.30 11.88
N SER A 125 10.67 12.72 11.31
CA SER A 125 10.94 14.13 11.00
C SER A 125 9.92 14.68 9.98
N CYS A 126 9.70 13.95 8.88
CA CYS A 126 8.69 14.32 7.88
C CYS A 126 7.28 14.39 8.47
N ASN A 127 6.89 13.45 9.33
CA ASN A 127 5.59 13.45 9.99
C ASN A 127 5.39 14.67 10.90
N LYS A 128 6.44 15.13 11.56
CA LYS A 128 6.40 16.35 12.37
C LYS A 128 6.10 17.57 11.50
N GLU A 129 6.83 17.75 10.41
CA GLU A 129 6.61 18.86 9.49
C GLU A 129 5.23 18.78 8.79
N PHE A 130 4.82 17.58 8.39
CA PHE A 130 3.48 17.35 7.86
C PHE A 130 2.38 17.72 8.86
N SER A 131 2.59 17.47 10.16
CA SER A 131 1.63 17.86 11.19
C SER A 131 1.41 19.36 11.22
N PHE A 132 2.46 20.17 11.12
CA PHE A 132 2.36 21.63 11.02
C PHE A 132 1.65 22.08 9.73
N PHE A 133 1.93 21.40 8.60
CA PHE A 133 1.23 21.65 7.35
C PHE A 133 -0.28 21.38 7.49
N ILE A 134 -0.68 20.28 8.10
CA ILE A 134 -2.07 19.93 8.36
C ILE A 134 -2.73 20.95 9.29
N GLU A 135 -2.09 21.28 10.42
CA GLU A 135 -2.61 22.27 11.37
C GLU A 135 -2.93 23.61 10.70
N LYS A 136 -2.03 24.09 9.84
CA LYS A 136 -2.19 25.35 9.11
C LYS A 136 -3.33 25.32 8.09
N ASN A 137 -3.62 24.16 7.47
CA ASN A 137 -4.51 24.08 6.30
C ASN A 137 -5.85 23.39 6.60
N TYR A 138 -5.92 22.44 7.53
CA TYR A 138 -7.06 21.55 7.71
C TYR A 138 -8.37 22.30 7.97
N LEU A 139 -8.38 23.28 8.86
CA LEU A 139 -9.56 24.05 9.17
C LEU A 139 -10.12 24.83 7.95
N LYS A 140 -9.23 25.31 7.08
CA LYS A 140 -9.62 25.97 5.83
C LYS A 140 -10.27 24.97 4.87
N TRP A 141 -9.73 23.74 4.79
CA TRP A 141 -10.27 22.70 3.91
C TRP A 141 -11.65 22.23 4.36
N VAL A 142 -11.84 22.00 5.65
CA VAL A 142 -13.14 21.58 6.20
C VAL A 142 -14.23 22.61 5.90
N ASN A 143 -13.91 23.90 5.90
CA ASN A 143 -14.86 25.00 5.68
C ASN A 143 -14.93 25.49 4.21
N SER A 144 -14.22 24.87 3.28
CA SER A 144 -14.17 25.27 1.87
C SER A 144 -14.75 24.23 0.94
N LYS A 145 -15.39 24.68 -0.15
CA LYS A 145 -15.76 23.80 -1.27
C LYS A 145 -14.57 23.48 -2.18
N LYS A 146 -13.55 24.36 -2.21
CA LYS A 146 -12.28 24.12 -2.95
C LYS A 146 -11.28 23.54 -1.97
N ARG A 147 -11.28 22.23 -1.86
CA ARG A 147 -10.43 21.47 -0.92
C ARG A 147 -9.96 20.18 -1.56
N PRO A 148 -8.92 19.54 -1.01
CA PRO A 148 -8.60 18.15 -1.35
C PRO A 148 -9.78 17.22 -1.07
N ILE A 149 -9.81 16.07 -1.74
CA ILE A 149 -10.78 15.01 -1.44
C ILE A 149 -10.54 14.54 -0.01
N LEU A 150 -11.58 14.58 0.82
CA LEU A 150 -11.57 14.07 2.18
C LEU A 150 -12.32 12.73 2.25
N SER A 151 -12.25 12.03 3.38
CA SER A 151 -12.92 10.72 3.56
C SER A 151 -14.39 10.74 3.16
N ASN A 152 -15.13 11.78 3.51
CA ASN A 152 -16.57 11.93 3.18
C ASN A 152 -16.85 12.27 1.69
N ASP A 153 -15.83 12.60 0.91
CA ASP A 153 -16.00 12.93 -0.51
C ASP A 153 -15.75 11.71 -1.42
N ILE A 154 -15.16 10.62 -0.92
CA ILE A 154 -14.65 9.48 -1.71
C ILE A 154 -15.74 8.87 -2.60
N VAL A 155 -16.88 8.50 -2.04
CA VAL A 155 -17.97 7.87 -2.81
C VAL A 155 -18.48 8.80 -3.89
N LYS A 156 -18.68 10.07 -3.56
CA LYS A 156 -19.14 11.07 -4.52
C LYS A 156 -18.12 11.29 -5.64
N SER A 157 -16.83 11.37 -5.31
CA SER A 157 -15.78 11.69 -6.27
C SER A 157 -15.47 10.55 -7.25
N TYR A 158 -15.54 9.31 -6.78
CA TYR A 158 -15.08 8.16 -7.56
C TYR A 158 -16.18 7.22 -8.04
N MET A 159 -17.35 7.21 -7.38
CA MET A 159 -18.41 6.26 -7.72
C MET A 159 -19.61 6.91 -8.42
N SER A 160 -19.99 8.15 -8.08
CA SER A 160 -21.27 8.75 -8.53
C SER A 160 -21.39 8.77 -10.06
N SER A 161 -20.36 9.21 -10.78
CA SER A 161 -20.40 9.29 -12.25
C SER A 161 -20.55 7.93 -12.93
N ARG A 162 -20.01 6.87 -12.34
CA ARG A 162 -20.14 5.49 -12.84
C ARG A 162 -21.53 4.93 -12.57
N ILE A 163 -22.07 5.19 -11.38
CA ILE A 163 -23.43 4.81 -11.00
C ILE A 163 -24.48 5.51 -11.89
N GLU A 164 -24.29 6.78 -12.24
CA GLU A 164 -25.12 7.52 -13.18
C GLU A 164 -25.16 6.86 -14.56
N LYS A 165 -24.04 6.30 -15.01
CA LYS A 165 -23.94 5.54 -16.27
C LYS A 165 -24.47 4.12 -16.18
N ASN A 166 -25.08 3.71 -15.06
CA ASN A 166 -25.52 2.35 -14.77
C ASN A 166 -24.40 1.27 -14.78
N GLU A 167 -23.16 1.69 -14.53
CA GLU A 167 -22.06 0.74 -14.36
C GLU A 167 -22.19 0.02 -13.01
N LYS A 168 -21.77 -1.25 -12.98
CA LYS A 168 -21.62 -2.00 -11.72
C LYS A 168 -20.37 -1.50 -11.02
N VAL A 169 -20.50 -1.05 -9.77
CA VAL A 169 -19.41 -0.51 -8.98
C VAL A 169 -19.24 -1.32 -7.71
N CYS A 170 -18.00 -1.70 -7.39
CA CYS A 170 -17.65 -2.36 -6.14
C CYS A 170 -16.71 -1.42 -5.35
N LEU A 171 -17.11 -1.06 -4.13
CA LEU A 171 -16.27 -0.33 -3.18
C LEU A 171 -15.68 -1.32 -2.19
N ILE A 172 -14.36 -1.46 -2.20
CA ILE A 172 -13.62 -2.30 -1.25
C ILE A 172 -12.87 -1.35 -0.30
N VAL A 173 -13.22 -1.38 0.98
CA VAL A 173 -12.53 -0.61 2.02
C VAL A 173 -11.69 -1.57 2.85
N VAL A 174 -10.37 -1.43 2.77
CA VAL A 174 -9.42 -2.23 3.54
C VAL A 174 -8.92 -1.39 4.71
N ASP A 175 -9.42 -1.70 5.89
CA ASP A 175 -9.03 -1.00 7.13
C ASP A 175 -7.58 -1.32 7.52
N CYS A 176 -6.86 -0.34 8.08
CA CYS A 176 -5.45 -0.47 8.48
C CYS A 176 -4.46 -0.82 7.35
N MET A 177 -4.86 -0.76 6.08
CA MET A 177 -3.97 -0.99 4.96
C MET A 177 -3.04 0.21 4.76
N ARG A 178 -1.74 -0.03 4.78
CA ARG A 178 -0.73 1.00 4.53
C ARG A 178 -0.38 1.05 3.04
N LEU A 179 0.27 2.14 2.62
CA LEU A 179 0.67 2.33 1.23
C LEU A 179 1.70 1.29 0.76
N ASP A 180 2.62 0.86 1.63
CA ASP A 180 3.58 -0.21 1.33
C ASP A 180 2.87 -1.53 1.02
N HIS A 181 1.83 -1.90 1.78
CA HIS A 181 1.00 -3.07 1.49
C HIS A 181 0.34 -2.95 0.11
N LEU A 182 -0.22 -1.79 -0.22
CA LEU A 182 -0.82 -1.55 -1.53
C LEU A 182 0.21 -1.71 -2.64
N LYS A 183 1.39 -1.08 -2.51
CA LYS A 183 2.46 -1.15 -3.52
C LYS A 183 2.95 -2.58 -3.78
N VAL A 184 3.01 -3.41 -2.74
CA VAL A 184 3.36 -4.83 -2.88
C VAL A 184 2.25 -5.63 -3.57
N LEU A 185 0.98 -5.23 -3.42
CA LEU A 185 -0.17 -5.91 -4.05
C LEU A 185 -0.40 -5.49 -5.51
N ILE A 186 -0.04 -4.28 -5.90
CA ILE A 186 -0.28 -3.74 -7.25
C ILE A 186 0.20 -4.69 -8.36
N PRO A 187 1.41 -5.27 -8.35
CA PRO A 187 1.87 -6.17 -9.40
C PRO A 187 1.01 -7.41 -9.61
N TYR A 188 0.21 -7.80 -8.61
CA TYR A 188 -0.73 -8.92 -8.70
C TYR A 188 -2.11 -8.49 -9.20
N ILE A 189 -2.42 -7.21 -9.13
CA ILE A 189 -3.72 -6.63 -9.53
C ILE A 189 -3.67 -6.13 -10.98
N GLU A 190 -2.59 -5.47 -11.38
CA GLU A 190 -2.40 -4.89 -12.73
C GLU A 190 -2.61 -5.87 -13.89
N PRO A 191 -2.25 -7.18 -13.81
CA PRO A 191 -2.56 -8.12 -14.88
C PRO A 191 -4.05 -8.38 -15.10
N LEU A 192 -4.90 -8.01 -14.13
CA LEU A 192 -6.34 -8.27 -14.11
C LEU A 192 -7.18 -7.01 -14.28
N PHE A 193 -6.64 -5.83 -13.97
CA PHE A 193 -7.37 -4.56 -13.90
C PHE A 193 -6.51 -3.39 -14.39
N ASP A 194 -7.14 -2.41 -15.01
CA ASP A 194 -6.54 -1.08 -15.21
C ASP A 194 -6.53 -0.36 -13.87
N VAL A 195 -5.33 -0.09 -13.34
CA VAL A 195 -5.14 0.49 -12.01
C VAL A 195 -4.86 1.99 -12.10
N GLU A 196 -5.67 2.79 -11.42
CA GLU A 196 -5.44 4.22 -11.22
C GLU A 196 -5.31 4.50 -9.72
N ILE A 197 -4.24 5.18 -9.31
CA ILE A 197 -3.97 5.52 -7.91
C ILE A 197 -4.24 7.00 -7.68
N ASN A 198 -5.15 7.27 -6.76
CA ASN A 198 -5.49 8.62 -6.33
C ASN A 198 -5.30 8.77 -4.82
N HIS A 199 -5.12 10.00 -4.37
CA HIS A 199 -4.90 10.33 -2.98
C HIS A 199 -6.10 11.10 -2.40
N ALA A 200 -6.45 10.76 -1.18
CA ALA A 200 -7.44 11.48 -0.38
C ALA A 200 -6.90 11.71 1.03
N LEU A 201 -7.32 12.77 1.69
CA LEU A 201 -6.98 13.03 3.07
C LEU A 201 -8.02 12.40 4.00
N SER A 202 -7.56 11.69 5.01
CA SER A 202 -8.42 11.20 6.07
C SER A 202 -8.95 12.36 6.90
N LEU A 203 -10.21 12.29 7.31
CA LEU A 203 -10.77 13.22 8.28
C LEU A 203 -10.09 13.06 9.64
N LEU A 204 -9.91 14.16 10.32
CA LEU A 204 -9.41 14.17 11.70
C LEU A 204 -10.56 14.15 12.72
N PRO A 205 -10.45 13.32 13.75
CA PRO A 205 -9.40 12.32 13.99
C PRO A 205 -9.49 11.16 13.00
N THR A 206 -8.33 10.58 12.63
CA THR A 206 -8.23 9.48 11.65
C THR A 206 -8.77 8.15 12.19
N ALA A 207 -9.28 8.11 13.41
CA ALA A 207 -9.83 6.91 14.02
C ALA A 207 -11.00 6.36 13.18
N THR A 208 -11.06 5.03 13.10
CA THR A 208 -12.03 4.27 12.29
C THR A 208 -13.49 4.71 12.51
N ALA A 209 -13.86 5.01 13.74
CA ALA A 209 -15.22 5.48 14.10
C ALA A 209 -15.62 6.79 13.40
N TYR A 210 -14.67 7.63 13.06
CA TYR A 210 -14.92 8.91 12.40
C TYR A 210 -14.63 8.84 10.90
N SER A 211 -13.40 8.52 10.52
CA SER A 211 -12.94 8.57 9.15
C SER A 211 -13.62 7.54 8.27
N ARG A 212 -13.73 6.27 8.71
CA ARG A 212 -14.36 5.21 7.91
C ARG A 212 -15.88 5.39 7.83
N ASN A 213 -16.54 5.75 8.92
CA ASN A 213 -17.95 6.08 8.88
C ASN A 213 -18.24 7.29 7.98
N ALA A 214 -17.33 8.25 7.87
CA ALA A 214 -17.47 9.36 6.93
C ALA A 214 -17.41 8.90 5.46
N ILE A 215 -16.61 7.89 5.11
CA ILE A 215 -16.60 7.30 3.76
C ILE A 215 -17.99 6.77 3.42
N PHE A 216 -18.58 5.95 4.31
CA PHE A 216 -19.88 5.33 4.07
C PHE A 216 -21.06 6.29 4.20
N SER A 217 -20.96 7.32 5.02
CA SER A 217 -22.03 8.29 5.19
C SER A 217 -21.98 9.48 4.24
N GLY A 218 -20.80 9.83 3.70
CA GLY A 218 -20.60 11.06 2.94
C GLY A 218 -20.80 12.34 3.77
N LEU A 219 -20.67 12.24 5.10
CA LEU A 219 -20.93 13.34 6.04
C LEU A 219 -19.72 13.58 6.94
N PHE A 220 -19.58 14.82 7.41
CA PHE A 220 -18.64 15.11 8.49
C PHE A 220 -19.11 14.51 9.82
N PRO A 221 -18.21 14.25 10.79
CA PRO A 221 -18.57 13.65 12.07
C PRO A 221 -19.65 14.40 12.86
N ASP A 222 -19.64 15.72 12.83
CA ASP A 222 -20.66 16.56 13.47
C ASP A 222 -22.03 16.49 12.77
N GLU A 223 -22.04 16.40 11.44
CA GLU A 223 -23.26 16.17 10.66
C GLU A 223 -23.84 14.79 10.92
N MET A 224 -22.97 13.76 11.05
CA MET A 224 -23.39 12.42 11.42
C MET A 224 -24.06 12.39 12.80
N VAL A 225 -23.46 13.06 13.79
CA VAL A 225 -24.05 13.16 15.14
C VAL A 225 -25.40 13.84 15.12
N ARG A 226 -25.59 14.86 14.32
CA ARG A 226 -26.89 15.56 14.17
C ARG A 226 -27.93 14.70 13.47
N LYS A 227 -27.54 14.01 12.41
CA LYS A 227 -28.44 13.20 11.58
C LYS A 227 -28.79 11.87 12.23
N TYR A 228 -27.86 11.27 12.96
CA TYR A 228 -27.98 9.95 13.56
C TYR A 228 -27.80 9.99 15.09
N PRO A 229 -28.67 10.68 15.82
CA PRO A 229 -28.50 10.91 17.25
C PRO A 229 -28.57 9.61 18.09
N LYS A 230 -29.29 8.57 17.62
CA LYS A 230 -29.38 7.27 18.28
C LYS A 230 -28.10 6.47 18.15
N GLN A 231 -27.47 6.50 16.98
CA GLN A 231 -26.22 5.80 16.68
C GLN A 231 -25.01 6.44 17.36
N LYS A 232 -25.11 7.72 17.77
CA LYS A 232 -24.08 8.44 18.52
C LYS A 232 -23.66 7.74 19.82
N TYR A 233 -24.60 7.11 20.50
CA TYR A 233 -24.35 6.44 21.78
C TYR A 233 -23.47 5.18 21.55
N ASP A 234 -23.80 4.40 20.55
CA ASP A 234 -23.06 3.20 20.19
C ASP A 234 -21.64 3.53 19.69
N MET A 235 -21.44 4.66 19.02
CA MET A 235 -20.11 5.12 18.56
C MET A 235 -19.15 5.49 19.71
N LYS A 236 -19.65 5.73 20.93
CA LYS A 236 -18.82 6.15 22.05
C LYS A 236 -18.39 5.02 22.99
N ASN A 237 -19.14 3.94 23.04
CA ASN A 237 -19.09 3.03 24.20
C ASN A 237 -18.54 1.63 23.89
N ASP A 238 -18.39 1.22 22.61
CA ASP A 238 -17.91 -0.12 22.29
C ASP A 238 -17.11 -0.14 20.98
N SER A 239 -15.87 -0.55 21.08
CA SER A 239 -14.98 -0.69 19.89
C SER A 239 -15.51 -1.72 18.89
N SER A 240 -16.28 -2.71 19.29
CA SER A 240 -16.90 -3.71 18.43
C SER A 240 -18.12 -3.18 17.65
N SER A 241 -18.77 -2.12 18.17
CA SER A 241 -19.99 -1.55 17.58
C SER A 241 -19.74 -0.30 16.72
N LEU A 242 -18.54 0.27 16.74
CA LEU A 242 -18.21 1.57 16.12
C LEU A 242 -18.57 1.67 14.62
N ASN A 243 -18.61 0.55 13.91
CA ASN A 243 -18.91 0.48 12.48
C ASN A 243 -20.10 -0.44 12.16
N LYS A 244 -21.02 -0.54 13.08
CA LYS A 244 -22.21 -1.38 12.96
C LYS A 244 -23.18 -0.90 11.87
N TYR A 245 -23.21 0.41 11.63
CA TYR A 245 -24.19 1.06 10.77
C TYR A 245 -23.67 1.43 9.38
N GLU A 246 -22.50 0.92 8.98
CA GLU A 246 -21.88 1.27 7.70
C GLU A 246 -22.79 0.98 6.50
N SER A 247 -23.47 -0.16 6.49
CA SER A 247 -24.43 -0.51 5.44
C SER A 247 -25.57 0.52 5.34
N GLN A 248 -26.15 0.90 6.46
CA GLN A 248 -27.21 1.90 6.52
C GLN A 248 -26.70 3.27 6.07
N PHE A 249 -25.53 3.69 6.53
CA PHE A 249 -24.93 4.96 6.13
C PHE A 249 -24.68 5.02 4.64
N PHE A 250 -24.20 3.95 4.05
CA PHE A 250 -23.92 3.86 2.62
C PHE A 250 -25.19 3.93 1.78
N GLU A 251 -26.22 3.16 2.15
CA GLU A 251 -27.52 3.20 1.51
C GLU A 251 -28.12 4.62 1.53
N GLU A 252 -28.14 5.24 2.71
CA GLU A 252 -28.66 6.60 2.85
C GLU A 252 -27.80 7.64 2.11
N GLN A 253 -26.49 7.45 2.00
CA GLN A 253 -25.62 8.30 1.18
C GLN A 253 -26.02 8.22 -0.29
N LEU A 254 -26.21 7.03 -0.83
CA LEU A 254 -26.62 6.84 -2.22
C LEU A 254 -28.02 7.42 -2.48
N ILE A 255 -28.97 7.22 -1.58
CA ILE A 255 -30.31 7.84 -1.67
C ILE A 255 -30.19 9.38 -1.70
N ARG A 256 -29.38 9.99 -0.83
CA ARG A 256 -29.15 11.45 -0.84
C ARG A 256 -28.47 11.95 -2.11
N SER A 257 -27.68 11.11 -2.73
CA SER A 257 -27.00 11.38 -4.00
C SER A 257 -27.88 11.17 -5.23
N GLY A 258 -29.18 10.80 -5.05
CA GLY A 258 -30.14 10.60 -6.14
C GLY A 258 -30.27 9.15 -6.64
N PHE A 259 -29.58 8.19 -6.05
CA PHE A 259 -29.54 6.79 -6.49
C PHE A 259 -30.51 5.88 -5.71
N LYS A 260 -31.80 6.28 -5.65
CA LYS A 260 -32.82 5.58 -4.84
C LYS A 260 -33.14 4.16 -5.32
N ASP A 261 -33.03 3.92 -6.62
CA ASP A 261 -33.48 2.68 -7.27
C ASP A 261 -32.33 1.69 -7.52
N LYS A 262 -31.17 1.92 -6.90
CA LYS A 262 -30.00 1.03 -7.07
C LYS A 262 -29.99 -0.08 -6.03
N SER A 263 -29.75 -1.30 -6.50
CA SER A 263 -29.53 -2.45 -5.61
C SER A 263 -28.15 -2.32 -4.95
N ILE A 264 -28.12 -2.44 -3.63
CA ILE A 264 -26.91 -2.31 -2.82
C ILE A 264 -26.69 -3.63 -2.08
N HIS A 265 -25.49 -4.16 -2.17
CA HIS A 265 -25.05 -5.31 -1.40
C HIS A 265 -23.86 -4.89 -0.54
N TYR A 266 -23.97 -5.10 0.75
CA TYR A 266 -22.91 -4.80 1.71
C TYR A 266 -22.44 -6.07 2.41
N HIS A 267 -21.15 -6.30 2.44
CA HIS A 267 -20.53 -7.40 3.16
C HIS A 267 -19.37 -6.88 4.02
N LYS A 268 -19.25 -7.41 5.22
CA LYS A 268 -18.14 -7.12 6.13
C LYS A 268 -17.41 -8.43 6.37
N ILE A 269 -16.11 -8.44 6.11
CA ILE A 269 -15.26 -9.62 6.19
C ILE A 269 -14.28 -9.39 7.35
N TRP A 270 -14.29 -10.28 8.34
CA TRP A 270 -13.43 -10.23 9.51
C TRP A 270 -12.35 -11.30 9.52
N ALA A 271 -12.55 -12.39 8.77
CA ALA A 271 -11.68 -13.55 8.73
C ALA A 271 -11.52 -14.09 7.32
N VAL A 272 -10.44 -14.81 7.07
CA VAL A 272 -10.12 -15.41 5.76
C VAL A 272 -11.23 -16.37 5.30
N GLU A 273 -11.80 -17.12 6.24
CA GLU A 273 -12.88 -18.10 5.96
C GLU A 273 -14.16 -17.42 5.45
N GLU A 274 -14.45 -16.21 5.95
CA GLU A 274 -15.58 -15.40 5.47
C GLU A 274 -15.31 -14.86 4.06
N GLY A 275 -14.07 -14.45 3.80
CA GLY A 275 -13.61 -14.04 2.48
C GLY A 275 -13.73 -15.16 1.45
N ASN A 276 -13.31 -16.38 1.80
CA ASN A 276 -13.42 -17.56 0.94
C ASN A 276 -14.88 -17.92 0.65
N LYS A 277 -15.76 -17.83 1.63
CA LYS A 277 -17.21 -18.03 1.44
C LYS A 277 -17.83 -16.95 0.56
N PHE A 278 -17.35 -15.73 0.65
CA PHE A 278 -17.81 -14.65 -0.22
C PHE A 278 -17.36 -14.86 -1.67
N ALA A 279 -16.10 -15.22 -1.88
CA ALA A 279 -15.53 -15.45 -3.20
C ALA A 279 -16.14 -16.66 -3.94
N SER A 280 -16.75 -17.61 -3.21
CA SER A 280 -17.41 -18.81 -3.77
C SER A 280 -18.87 -18.60 -4.14
N ARG A 281 -19.46 -17.43 -3.93
CA ARG A 281 -20.84 -17.05 -4.29
C ARG A 281 -20.90 -16.36 -5.64
#